data_a3963d8a320164eed7e7e3b9988ad16c
#
_entry.id   a3963d8a320164eed7e7e3b9988ad16c
#
_cell.length_a   1.000
_cell.length_b   1.000
_cell.length_c   1.000
_cell.angle_alpha   90.00
_cell.angle_beta   90.00
_cell.angle_gamma   90.00
#
_symmetry.space_group_name_H-M   'P 1'
#
loop_
_entity.id
_entity.type
_entity.pdbx_description
1 polymer ?
#
loop_
_entity_poly.entity_id
_entity_poly.type
_entity_poly.pdbx_seq_one_letter_code
_entity_poly.pdbx_strand_id
1 'polypeptide(L)'
;MKKTMKKALLLLLALALCASVLAGCGGKTPETPEEVKGETYDAGDFTVLVPDGWKEFPVSDMFDEYDSDYDPTALQICKGGDSEWDLFSKPYVQINYYPDNTMYTDMKDFYDDTADLEPIQAGGYTWNGFTGTSLDTPIAVIWTTGDVQLQVTMSLGEDDPITATDADVLAILGSIVIK
;
A
#
# COMPACT_ATOMS: atom_id res chain seq x y z
N MET A 1 3.26 35.62 40.64
CA MET A 1 3.86 34.28 40.88
C MET A 1 2.85 33.14 41.09
N LYS A 2 1.67 33.31 41.71
CA LYS A 2 0.71 32.20 41.96
C LYS A 2 0.00 31.62 40.72
N LYS A 3 -0.15 32.38 39.61
CA LYS A 3 -0.86 31.94 38.40
C LYS A 3 0.02 31.03 37.49
N THR A 4 1.33 31.23 37.48
CA THR A 4 2.29 30.43 36.70
C THR A 4 2.53 29.05 37.31
N MET A 5 2.54 28.96 38.64
CA MET A 5 2.68 27.67 39.33
C MET A 5 1.48 26.74 39.12
N LYS A 6 0.24 27.30 39.03
CA LYS A 6 -0.96 26.45 38.74
C LYS A 6 -0.96 25.87 37.35
N LYS A 7 -0.44 26.60 36.35
CA LYS A 7 -0.32 26.07 34.94
C LYS A 7 0.76 25.00 34.82
N ALA A 8 1.88 25.17 35.52
CA ALA A 8 2.96 24.15 35.53
C ALA A 8 2.50 22.87 36.25
N LEU A 9 1.71 23.00 37.34
CA LEU A 9 1.19 21.84 38.06
C LEU A 9 0.13 21.08 37.25
N LEU A 10 -0.72 21.79 36.48
CA LEU A 10 -1.70 21.16 35.56
C LEU A 10 -1.03 20.44 34.37
N LEU A 11 0.08 20.97 33.84
CA LEU A 11 0.84 20.32 32.78
C LEU A 11 1.55 19.05 33.27
N LEU A 12 2.09 19.08 34.49
CA LEU A 12 2.71 17.90 35.12
C LEU A 12 1.68 16.81 35.45
N LEU A 13 0.46 17.19 35.83
CA LEU A 13 -0.63 16.24 36.10
C LEU A 13 -1.15 15.59 34.81
N ALA A 14 -1.19 16.33 33.69
CA ALA A 14 -1.58 15.79 32.39
C ALA A 14 -0.55 14.79 31.85
N LEU A 15 0.78 15.05 32.04
CA LEU A 15 1.84 14.11 31.68
C LEU A 15 1.83 12.85 32.56
N ALA A 16 1.47 12.96 33.84
CA ALA A 16 1.40 11.80 34.74
C ALA A 16 0.20 10.89 34.43
N LEU A 17 -0.91 11.44 33.90
CA LEU A 17 -2.07 10.64 33.49
C LEU A 17 -1.82 9.84 32.18
N CYS A 18 -0.99 10.35 31.28
CA CYS A 18 -0.63 9.61 30.06
C CYS A 18 0.32 8.44 30.34
N ALA A 19 1.11 8.50 31.43
CA ALA A 19 2.05 7.44 31.80
C ALA A 19 1.40 6.27 32.56
N SER A 20 0.17 6.42 33.08
CA SER A 20 -0.48 5.40 33.90
C SER A 20 -1.36 4.41 33.12
N VAL A 21 -1.56 4.58 31.83
CA VAL A 21 -2.32 3.66 30.97
C VAL A 21 -1.44 2.51 30.43
N LEU A 22 -0.11 2.58 30.59
CA LEU A 22 0.85 1.61 30.08
C LEU A 22 1.30 0.54 31.10
N ALA A 23 0.75 0.53 32.32
CA ALA A 23 1.18 -0.38 33.38
C ALA A 23 0.16 -1.48 33.72
N GLY A 24 -0.53 -2.02 32.74
CA GLY A 24 -1.52 -3.06 33.00
C GLY A 24 -1.67 -4.05 31.84
N CYS A 25 -0.74 -4.95 31.69
CA CYS A 25 -0.83 -6.37 31.35
C CYS A 25 0.54 -6.83 30.88
N GLY A 26 1.04 -7.93 31.44
CA GLY A 26 2.29 -8.57 31.03
C GLY A 26 2.17 -9.18 29.62
N GLY A 27 2.21 -8.34 28.61
CA GLY A 27 2.36 -8.68 27.22
C GLY A 27 3.65 -8.02 26.72
N LYS A 28 4.39 -8.72 25.85
CA LYS A 28 5.53 -8.16 25.12
C LYS A 28 5.16 -6.74 24.68
N THR A 29 6.03 -5.76 24.92
CA THR A 29 5.91 -4.43 24.31
C THR A 29 5.67 -4.67 22.81
N PRO A 30 4.60 -4.12 22.20
CA PRO A 30 4.49 -4.18 20.75
C PRO A 30 5.76 -3.52 20.20
N GLU A 31 6.57 -4.26 19.46
CA GLU A 31 7.64 -3.65 18.68
C GLU A 31 6.95 -2.63 17.80
N THR A 32 7.39 -1.37 17.90
CA THR A 32 6.95 -0.34 16.94
C THR A 32 7.32 -0.91 15.57
N PRO A 33 6.39 -1.04 14.63
CA PRO A 33 6.72 -1.52 13.29
C PRO A 33 7.91 -0.69 12.80
N GLU A 34 8.97 -1.34 12.34
CA GLU A 34 10.08 -0.61 11.72
C GLU A 34 9.51 0.20 10.56
N GLU A 35 9.84 1.49 10.52
CA GLU A 35 9.43 2.37 9.44
C GLU A 35 10.07 1.88 8.14
N VAL A 36 9.26 1.49 7.16
CA VAL A 36 9.74 1.05 5.85
C VAL A 36 10.41 2.24 5.17
N LYS A 37 11.68 2.07 4.81
CA LYS A 37 12.46 3.08 4.10
C LYS A 37 12.28 2.93 2.60
N GLY A 38 12.44 4.04 1.88
CA GLY A 38 12.33 4.07 0.44
C GLY A 38 12.30 5.50 -0.09
N GLU A 39 12.09 5.63 -1.37
CA GLU A 39 11.97 6.92 -2.07
C GLU A 39 10.54 7.14 -2.55
N THR A 40 10.08 8.40 -2.53
CA THR A 40 8.76 8.74 -3.09
C THR A 40 8.90 8.88 -4.60
N TYR A 41 8.11 8.11 -5.33
CA TYR A 41 8.00 8.19 -6.79
C TYR A 41 6.77 9.00 -7.19
N ASP A 42 6.90 9.80 -8.24
CA ASP A 42 5.85 10.59 -8.86
C ASP A 42 5.41 9.91 -10.16
N ALA A 43 4.23 9.27 -10.14
CA ALA A 43 3.69 8.56 -11.31
C ALA A 43 2.94 9.49 -12.29
N GLY A 44 2.64 10.74 -11.88
CA GLY A 44 1.84 11.69 -12.64
C GLY A 44 0.62 12.11 -11.84
N ASP A 45 -0.43 11.34 -11.81
CA ASP A 45 -1.68 11.64 -11.11
C ASP A 45 -1.65 11.25 -9.63
N PHE A 46 -0.65 10.49 -9.21
CA PHE A 46 -0.41 10.15 -7.80
C PHE A 46 1.08 10.05 -7.48
N THR A 47 1.39 10.09 -6.19
CA THR A 47 2.72 9.76 -5.66
C THR A 47 2.63 8.53 -4.77
N VAL A 48 3.72 7.78 -4.65
CA VAL A 48 3.79 6.56 -3.84
C VAL A 48 5.22 6.30 -3.35
N LEU A 49 5.37 5.63 -2.19
CA LEU A 49 6.65 5.13 -1.70
C LEU A 49 7.08 3.89 -2.52
N VAL A 50 8.31 3.90 -3.00
CA VAL A 50 9.01 2.72 -3.49
C VAL A 50 9.99 2.27 -2.39
N PRO A 51 9.75 1.13 -1.72
CA PRO A 51 10.60 0.66 -0.63
C PRO A 51 12.03 0.35 -1.07
N ASP A 52 13.00 0.43 -0.17
CA ASP A 52 14.37 -0.01 -0.41
C ASP A 52 14.37 -1.47 -0.89
N GLY A 53 15.06 -1.74 -2.00
CA GLY A 53 15.09 -3.07 -2.62
C GLY A 53 13.94 -3.36 -3.58
N TRP A 54 13.05 -2.41 -3.80
CA TRP A 54 12.04 -2.44 -4.85
C TRP A 54 12.40 -1.44 -5.95
N LYS A 55 11.80 -1.62 -7.13
CA LYS A 55 12.02 -0.73 -8.28
C LYS A 55 10.72 -0.46 -9.01
N GLU A 56 10.53 0.80 -9.37
CA GLU A 56 9.42 1.27 -10.16
C GLU A 56 9.60 0.99 -11.65
N PHE A 57 8.49 0.69 -12.30
CA PHE A 57 8.38 0.54 -13.76
C PHE A 57 7.10 1.26 -14.21
N PRO A 58 7.23 2.43 -14.85
CA PRO A 58 6.09 3.15 -15.44
C PRO A 58 5.39 2.30 -16.49
N VAL A 59 4.07 2.30 -16.47
CA VAL A 59 3.24 1.58 -17.44
C VAL A 59 3.11 2.43 -18.70
N SER A 60 3.35 1.85 -19.89
CA SER A 60 3.12 2.55 -21.16
C SER A 60 1.63 2.66 -21.45
N ASP A 61 1.17 3.81 -21.93
CA ASP A 61 -0.18 3.93 -22.47
C ASP A 61 -0.26 3.20 -23.83
N MET A 62 -0.83 2.00 -23.81
CA MET A 62 -0.97 1.17 -25.01
C MET A 62 -2.02 1.70 -26.00
N PHE A 63 -2.78 2.72 -25.65
CA PHE A 63 -3.83 3.29 -26.48
C PHE A 63 -3.39 4.57 -27.19
N ASP A 64 -2.22 5.14 -26.84
CA ASP A 64 -1.65 6.26 -27.57
C ASP A 64 -0.76 5.77 -28.71
N GLU A 65 -1.28 5.81 -29.95
CA GLU A 65 -0.56 5.37 -31.15
C GLU A 65 0.67 6.26 -31.51
N TYR A 66 0.84 7.40 -30.83
CA TYR A 66 1.78 8.43 -31.30
C TYR A 66 2.80 8.91 -30.28
N ASP A 67 2.65 8.58 -29.03
CA ASP A 67 3.56 9.04 -27.99
C ASP A 67 3.97 7.88 -27.07
N SER A 68 5.26 7.76 -26.80
CA SER A 68 5.83 6.82 -25.84
C SER A 68 5.62 7.29 -24.40
N ASP A 69 4.55 8.05 -24.16
CA ASP A 69 4.26 8.59 -22.86
C ASP A 69 3.73 7.48 -21.94
N TYR A 70 4.13 7.57 -20.71
CA TYR A 70 3.68 6.66 -19.66
C TYR A 70 2.28 7.06 -19.19
N ASP A 71 1.48 6.06 -18.84
CA ASP A 71 0.17 6.26 -18.22
C ASP A 71 0.35 6.87 -16.82
N PRO A 72 -0.06 8.13 -16.59
CA PRO A 72 0.11 8.80 -15.31
C PRO A 72 -0.77 8.21 -14.20
N THR A 73 -1.73 7.35 -14.56
CA THR A 73 -2.66 6.70 -13.63
C THR A 73 -2.20 5.30 -13.22
N ALA A 74 -1.08 4.79 -13.77
CA ALA A 74 -0.63 3.43 -13.54
C ALA A 74 0.87 3.34 -13.22
N LEU A 75 1.23 2.44 -12.29
CA LEU A 75 2.62 2.17 -11.92
C LEU A 75 2.78 0.72 -11.47
N GLN A 76 3.90 0.09 -11.87
CA GLN A 76 4.34 -1.19 -11.33
C GLN A 76 5.55 -1.00 -10.43
N ILE A 77 5.60 -1.70 -9.29
CA ILE A 77 6.69 -1.65 -8.31
C ILE A 77 7.09 -3.10 -8.02
N CYS A 78 8.30 -3.51 -8.42
CA CYS A 78 8.79 -4.89 -8.38
C CYS A 78 9.80 -5.09 -7.26
N LYS A 79 9.60 -6.10 -6.40
CA LYS A 79 10.53 -6.49 -5.34
C LYS A 79 11.79 -7.11 -5.94
N GLY A 80 12.95 -6.53 -5.66
CA GLY A 80 14.24 -7.01 -6.20
C GLY A 80 14.38 -6.89 -7.71
N GLY A 81 13.54 -6.05 -8.37
CA GLY A 81 13.59 -5.84 -9.81
C GLY A 81 14.81 -5.02 -10.23
N ASP A 82 15.42 -5.39 -11.35
CA ASP A 82 16.48 -4.64 -12.03
C ASP A 82 16.03 -4.16 -13.42
N SER A 83 15.10 -4.88 -14.05
CA SER A 83 14.56 -4.62 -15.38
C SER A 83 13.08 -4.98 -15.45
N GLU A 84 12.38 -4.51 -16.49
CA GLU A 84 10.96 -4.86 -16.76
C GLU A 84 10.72 -6.35 -16.96
N TRP A 85 11.74 -7.12 -17.37
CA TRP A 85 11.66 -8.58 -17.52
C TRP A 85 11.44 -9.29 -16.18
N ASP A 86 11.85 -8.65 -15.07
CA ASP A 86 11.67 -9.20 -13.73
C ASP A 86 10.20 -9.26 -13.31
N LEU A 87 9.33 -8.44 -13.90
CA LEU A 87 7.87 -8.48 -13.70
C LEU A 87 7.23 -9.81 -14.11
N PHE A 88 7.90 -10.61 -14.95
CA PHE A 88 7.41 -11.93 -15.34
C PHE A 88 7.75 -13.05 -14.36
N SER A 89 8.64 -12.79 -13.37
CA SER A 89 9.16 -13.84 -12.49
C SER A 89 9.25 -13.45 -11.02
N LYS A 90 9.24 -12.16 -10.71
CA LYS A 90 9.37 -11.65 -9.34
C LYS A 90 8.04 -11.08 -8.83
N PRO A 91 7.88 -10.99 -7.49
CA PRO A 91 6.72 -10.33 -6.93
C PRO A 91 6.66 -8.85 -7.31
N TYR A 92 5.48 -8.37 -7.65
CA TYR A 92 5.26 -6.96 -7.92
C TYR A 92 3.88 -6.49 -7.47
N VAL A 93 3.73 -5.19 -7.32
CA VAL A 93 2.49 -4.47 -7.05
C VAL A 93 2.23 -3.56 -8.23
N GLN A 94 1.09 -3.72 -8.90
CA GLN A 94 0.60 -2.78 -9.92
C GLN A 94 -0.52 -1.95 -9.34
N ILE A 95 -0.34 -0.63 -9.35
CA ILE A 95 -1.32 0.36 -8.90
C ILE A 95 -2.00 0.95 -10.13
N ASN A 96 -3.33 1.03 -10.11
CA ASN A 96 -4.13 1.73 -11.11
C ASN A 96 -5.08 2.70 -10.40
N TYR A 97 -5.06 3.96 -10.79
CA TYR A 97 -5.99 4.99 -10.36
C TYR A 97 -7.05 5.23 -11.45
N TYR A 98 -8.30 5.36 -11.07
CA TYR A 98 -9.43 5.56 -11.98
C TYR A 98 -10.13 6.90 -11.69
N PRO A 99 -9.66 8.01 -12.27
CA PRO A 99 -10.21 9.35 -12.02
C PRO A 99 -11.67 9.49 -12.44
N ASP A 100 -12.12 8.74 -13.45
CA ASP A 100 -13.46 8.82 -14.03
C ASP A 100 -14.47 7.84 -13.40
N ASN A 101 -14.14 7.25 -12.25
CA ASN A 101 -14.99 6.25 -11.57
C ASN A 101 -15.38 5.06 -12.48
N THR A 102 -14.43 4.57 -13.26
CA THR A 102 -14.63 3.46 -14.20
C THR A 102 -14.08 2.13 -13.70
N MET A 103 -13.64 2.07 -12.43
CA MET A 103 -13.04 0.88 -11.84
C MET A 103 -14.02 -0.30 -11.85
N TYR A 104 -13.56 -1.44 -12.34
CA TYR A 104 -14.30 -2.70 -12.32
C TYR A 104 -13.84 -3.56 -11.14
N THR A 105 -14.77 -3.97 -10.29
CA THR A 105 -14.48 -4.72 -9.05
C THR A 105 -14.93 -6.18 -9.07
N ASP A 106 -15.80 -6.56 -9.99
CA ASP A 106 -16.31 -7.93 -10.13
C ASP A 106 -15.36 -8.78 -10.98
N MET A 107 -14.15 -9.00 -10.44
CA MET A 107 -13.05 -9.63 -11.18
C MET A 107 -12.83 -11.09 -10.83
N LYS A 108 -13.50 -11.64 -9.81
CA LYS A 108 -13.23 -13.01 -9.33
C LYS A 108 -13.42 -14.08 -10.41
N ASP A 109 -14.37 -13.89 -11.30
CA ASP A 109 -14.67 -14.84 -12.38
C ASP A 109 -13.52 -14.98 -13.42
N PHE A 110 -12.53 -14.10 -13.37
CA PHE A 110 -11.35 -14.16 -14.25
C PHE A 110 -10.18 -14.93 -13.64
N TYR A 111 -10.30 -15.39 -12.39
CA TYR A 111 -9.23 -16.04 -11.64
C TYR A 111 -9.68 -17.38 -11.05
N ASP A 112 -8.74 -18.31 -10.90
CA ASP A 112 -8.96 -19.59 -10.26
C ASP A 112 -8.69 -19.50 -8.75
N ASP A 113 -9.25 -20.44 -7.97
CA ASP A 113 -9.01 -20.63 -6.53
C ASP A 113 -9.15 -19.36 -5.68
N THR A 114 -10.15 -18.51 -6.00
CA THR A 114 -10.34 -17.23 -5.34
C THR A 114 -10.82 -17.36 -3.88
N ALA A 115 -10.24 -16.55 -2.99
CA ALA A 115 -10.64 -16.42 -1.58
C ALA A 115 -10.67 -14.95 -1.15
N ASP A 116 -11.74 -14.55 -0.42
CA ASP A 116 -11.86 -13.18 0.09
C ASP A 116 -10.74 -12.86 1.07
N LEU A 117 -10.23 -11.64 0.99
CA LEU A 117 -9.34 -11.04 1.97
C LEU A 117 -10.14 -10.28 3.03
N GLU A 118 -9.68 -10.33 4.27
CA GLU A 118 -10.16 -9.39 5.30
C GLU A 118 -9.80 -7.96 4.87
N PRO A 119 -10.69 -6.98 5.08
CA PRO A 119 -10.45 -5.59 4.69
C PRO A 119 -9.17 -5.02 5.31
N ILE A 120 -8.31 -4.43 4.48
CA ILE A 120 -7.03 -3.84 4.88
C ILE A 120 -7.22 -2.33 5.08
N GLN A 121 -6.64 -1.77 6.15
CA GLN A 121 -6.63 -0.34 6.41
C GLN A 121 -5.24 0.22 6.13
N ALA A 122 -5.10 1.05 5.09
CA ALA A 122 -3.83 1.69 4.75
C ALA A 122 -4.07 3.02 4.00
N GLY A 123 -3.28 4.06 4.28
CA GLY A 123 -3.33 5.36 3.61
C GLY A 123 -4.63 6.15 3.81
N GLY A 124 -5.38 5.83 4.86
CA GLY A 124 -6.72 6.41 5.07
C GLY A 124 -7.82 5.76 4.24
N TYR A 125 -7.50 4.73 3.46
CA TYR A 125 -8.43 3.95 2.67
C TYR A 125 -8.76 2.61 3.32
N THR A 126 -9.95 2.10 3.01
CA THR A 126 -10.32 0.69 3.24
C THR A 126 -10.19 -0.05 1.92
N TRP A 127 -9.33 -1.06 1.90
CA TRP A 127 -9.09 -1.92 0.75
C TRP A 127 -9.83 -3.23 0.93
N ASN A 128 -10.71 -3.55 0.00
CA ASN A 128 -11.34 -4.87 -0.09
C ASN A 128 -10.69 -5.65 -1.23
N GLY A 129 -10.79 -6.97 -1.22
CA GLY A 129 -10.21 -7.75 -2.28
C GLY A 129 -10.24 -9.24 -2.05
N PHE A 130 -9.48 -9.93 -2.86
CA PHE A 130 -9.36 -11.38 -2.84
C PHE A 130 -7.94 -11.81 -3.25
N THR A 131 -7.59 -13.04 -2.91
CA THR A 131 -6.48 -13.78 -3.52
C THR A 131 -7.02 -14.77 -4.52
N GLY A 132 -6.19 -15.21 -5.45
CA GLY A 132 -6.53 -16.22 -6.44
C GLY A 132 -5.30 -16.66 -7.22
N THR A 133 -5.52 -17.33 -8.34
CA THR A 133 -4.47 -17.81 -9.24
C THR A 133 -4.77 -17.35 -10.66
N SER A 134 -3.77 -16.83 -11.35
CA SER A 134 -3.79 -16.46 -12.76
C SER A 134 -2.68 -17.17 -13.50
N LEU A 135 -3.02 -18.07 -14.42
CA LEU A 135 -2.04 -18.87 -15.19
C LEU A 135 -0.98 -19.53 -14.27
N ASP A 136 -1.45 -20.19 -13.22
CA ASP A 136 -0.63 -20.85 -12.18
C ASP A 136 0.16 -19.87 -11.26
N THR A 137 0.07 -18.57 -11.45
CA THR A 137 0.72 -17.57 -10.62
C THR A 137 -0.22 -17.12 -9.50
N PRO A 138 0.19 -17.20 -8.21
CA PRO A 138 -0.58 -16.64 -7.11
C PRO A 138 -0.70 -15.12 -7.22
N ILE A 139 -1.92 -14.61 -7.05
CA ILE A 139 -2.22 -13.17 -7.15
C ILE A 139 -3.05 -12.69 -5.96
N ALA A 140 -3.02 -11.37 -5.74
CA ALA A 140 -4.04 -10.68 -4.98
C ALA A 140 -4.55 -9.47 -5.77
N VAL A 141 -5.86 -9.22 -5.71
CA VAL A 141 -6.49 -8.02 -6.26
C VAL A 141 -7.22 -7.32 -5.14
N ILE A 142 -6.87 -6.06 -4.89
CA ILE A 142 -7.52 -5.25 -3.87
C ILE A 142 -7.94 -3.89 -4.46
N TRP A 143 -8.97 -3.29 -3.89
CA TRP A 143 -9.47 -1.99 -4.34
C TRP A 143 -10.02 -1.16 -3.18
N THR A 144 -9.99 0.16 -3.34
CA THR A 144 -10.59 1.09 -2.39
C THR A 144 -12.10 1.15 -2.53
N THR A 145 -12.77 1.50 -1.44
CA THR A 145 -14.19 1.84 -1.43
C THR A 145 -14.36 3.32 -1.08
N GLY A 146 -15.15 4.05 -1.88
CA GLY A 146 -15.39 5.48 -1.69
C GLY A 146 -15.19 6.30 -2.97
N ASP A 147 -14.94 7.60 -2.79
CA ASP A 147 -14.84 8.55 -3.90
C ASP A 147 -13.52 8.43 -4.69
N VAL A 148 -12.47 7.93 -4.07
CA VAL A 148 -11.19 7.65 -4.73
C VAL A 148 -11.16 6.19 -5.15
N GLN A 149 -11.05 5.95 -6.45
CA GLN A 149 -11.00 4.60 -7.01
C GLN A 149 -9.56 4.19 -7.35
N LEU A 150 -8.98 3.38 -6.48
CA LEU A 150 -7.69 2.73 -6.66
C LEU A 150 -7.90 1.22 -6.72
N GLN A 151 -7.22 0.58 -7.64
CA GLN A 151 -7.11 -0.88 -7.70
C GLN A 151 -5.64 -1.26 -7.70
N VAL A 152 -5.31 -2.28 -6.94
CA VAL A 152 -3.96 -2.84 -6.88
C VAL A 152 -4.02 -4.32 -7.18
N THR A 153 -3.29 -4.72 -8.20
CA THR A 153 -3.06 -6.12 -8.54
C THR A 153 -1.64 -6.49 -8.13
N MET A 154 -1.47 -7.61 -7.46
CA MET A 154 -0.18 -8.11 -7.01
C MET A 154 0.09 -9.47 -7.62
N SER A 155 1.27 -9.65 -8.21
CA SER A 155 1.87 -10.97 -8.38
C SER A 155 2.57 -11.31 -7.07
N LEU A 156 2.13 -12.37 -6.41
CA LEU A 156 2.66 -12.72 -5.08
C LEU A 156 4.03 -13.40 -5.16
N GLY A 157 4.38 -13.97 -6.32
CA GLY A 157 5.64 -14.67 -6.56
C GLY A 157 5.70 -16.04 -5.90
N GLU A 158 6.61 -16.85 -6.37
CA GLU A 158 6.93 -18.18 -5.81
C GLU A 158 8.21 -18.12 -4.97
N ASP A 159 9.24 -17.48 -5.52
CA ASP A 159 10.50 -17.23 -4.84
C ASP A 159 10.44 -15.88 -4.12
N ASP A 160 10.68 -15.86 -2.82
CA ASP A 160 10.58 -14.66 -1.95
C ASP A 160 9.20 -13.97 -2.01
N PRO A 161 8.11 -14.70 -1.76
CA PRO A 161 6.75 -14.23 -1.99
C PRO A 161 6.39 -13.03 -1.12
N ILE A 162 5.42 -12.25 -1.60
CA ILE A 162 4.78 -11.17 -0.84
C ILE A 162 3.33 -11.54 -0.52
N THR A 163 2.77 -10.83 0.46
CA THR A 163 1.34 -10.86 0.79
C THR A 163 0.78 -9.45 0.80
N ALA A 164 -0.53 -9.32 0.68
CA ALA A 164 -1.21 -8.01 0.74
C ALA A 164 -1.04 -7.28 2.10
N THR A 165 -0.52 -7.97 3.12
CA THR A 165 -0.33 -7.44 4.49
C THR A 165 1.13 -7.34 4.90
N ASP A 166 2.08 -7.59 4.02
CA ASP A 166 3.50 -7.38 4.30
C ASP A 166 3.81 -5.90 4.56
N ALA A 167 4.81 -5.63 5.39
CA ALA A 167 5.15 -4.29 5.80
C ALA A 167 5.44 -3.35 4.61
N ASP A 168 6.19 -3.83 3.61
CA ASP A 168 6.50 -3.07 2.41
C ASP A 168 5.23 -2.78 1.59
N VAL A 169 4.36 -3.79 1.41
CA VAL A 169 3.10 -3.62 0.69
C VAL A 169 2.18 -2.63 1.41
N LEU A 170 2.05 -2.74 2.73
CA LEU A 170 1.27 -1.80 3.53
C LEU A 170 1.85 -0.38 3.47
N ALA A 171 3.19 -0.23 3.42
CA ALA A 171 3.84 1.06 3.26
C ALA A 171 3.57 1.66 1.86
N ILE A 172 3.63 0.85 0.80
CA ILE A 172 3.22 1.26 -0.56
C ILE A 172 1.79 1.78 -0.53
N LEU A 173 0.82 0.96 -0.09
CA LEU A 173 -0.60 1.32 -0.03
C LEU A 173 -0.85 2.55 0.84
N GLY A 174 -0.14 2.64 1.97
CA GLY A 174 -0.27 3.72 2.95
C GLY A 174 0.25 5.06 2.48
N SER A 175 1.12 5.08 1.49
CA SER A 175 1.80 6.27 0.98
C SER A 175 1.16 6.88 -0.26
N ILE A 176 0.14 6.24 -0.85
CA ILE A 176 -0.49 6.74 -2.08
C ILE A 176 -1.20 8.06 -1.80
N VAL A 177 -0.82 9.10 -2.53
CA VAL A 177 -1.43 10.43 -2.49
C VAL A 177 -1.85 10.83 -3.90
N ILE A 178 -3.15 11.02 -4.11
CA ILE A 178 -3.72 11.51 -5.36
C ILE A 178 -3.48 13.04 -5.44
N LYS A 179 -3.17 13.55 -6.63
CA LYS A 179 -2.87 14.98 -6.88
C LYS A 179 -4.09 15.76 -7.35
#